data_b8c6b3e339be38edd901142edeede83a
#
_entry.id   b8c6b3e339be38edd901142edeede83a
#
_cell.length_a   1.000
_cell.length_b   1.000
_cell.length_c   1.000
_cell.angle_alpha   90.00
_cell.angle_beta   90.00
_cell.angle_gamma   90.00
#
_symmetry.space_group_name_H-M   'P 1'
#
loop_
_entity.id
_entity.type
_entity.pdbx_description
1 polymer ?
#
loop_
_entity_poly.entity_id
_entity_poly.type
_entity_poly.pdbx_seq_one_letter_code
_entity_poly.pdbx_strand_id
1 'polypeptide(L)'
;MIHTNRIQLVLAVSLGLALAALGCSSDGDGGTAGTGGAGGTGGGNPPLRILVTNDDGVGSAGIDALVEGLRVNPDNEIIVSAPLINRTSSGDMMTPTPPPLEAMETTTASGYPAAGVDGFPADAVMYALENLYLDEPPHVVLSGINDQQNVGDVDVGVLIRLQVDISGTIGAAKTAACLGIPALASSQGDGEEIDFASGVVEVLEWLEENRAALLAGEVPVDSITNLNIPSCQSGEIRGQLDVPLATENPNGWDLVNGSQNCESTEADLPNDIEGFFNGYVTSSPVPRNKTGTCDELN
;
A
#
# COMPACT_ATOMS: atom_id res chain seq x y z
N MET A 1 -37.30 -29.75 -12.69
CA MET A 1 -36.50 -30.92 -12.35
C MET A 1 -35.41 -31.09 -13.40
N ILE A 2 -34.21 -30.60 -13.15
CA ILE A 2 -32.94 -31.12 -13.70
C ILE A 2 -31.88 -30.58 -12.72
N HIS A 3 -31.30 -31.50 -11.94
CA HIS A 3 -30.16 -31.27 -11.09
C HIS A 3 -28.91 -31.32 -11.93
N THR A 4 -28.07 -30.32 -11.85
CA THR A 4 -26.68 -30.38 -12.32
C THR A 4 -25.72 -30.29 -11.15
N ASN A 5 -25.01 -31.40 -10.92
CA ASN A 5 -23.95 -31.60 -9.96
C ASN A 5 -22.77 -30.67 -10.24
N ARG A 6 -22.32 -29.93 -9.23
CA ARG A 6 -21.01 -29.32 -9.19
C ARG A 6 -20.01 -30.32 -8.61
N ILE A 7 -19.02 -30.66 -9.41
CA ILE A 7 -17.89 -31.50 -9.03
C ILE A 7 -16.89 -30.63 -8.26
N GLN A 8 -16.69 -30.94 -6.98
CA GLN A 8 -15.57 -30.40 -6.21
C GLN A 8 -14.28 -31.13 -6.60
N LEU A 9 -13.29 -30.36 -7.07
CA LEU A 9 -11.95 -30.85 -7.32
C LEU A 9 -11.12 -30.68 -6.04
N VAL A 10 -10.88 -31.79 -5.32
CA VAL A 10 -9.97 -31.83 -4.18
C VAL A 10 -8.56 -32.11 -4.70
N LEU A 11 -7.66 -31.14 -4.58
CA LEU A 11 -6.24 -31.35 -4.85
C LEU A 11 -5.57 -31.94 -3.62
N ALA A 12 -5.18 -33.20 -3.69
CA ALA A 12 -4.36 -33.86 -2.67
C ALA A 12 -2.86 -33.59 -2.98
N VAL A 13 -2.18 -32.88 -2.08
CA VAL A 13 -0.74 -32.72 -2.10
C VAL A 13 -0.12 -33.89 -1.38
N SER A 14 0.56 -34.78 -2.11
CA SER A 14 1.32 -35.89 -1.56
C SER A 14 2.73 -35.44 -1.19
N LEU A 15 3.02 -35.53 0.12
CA LEU A 15 4.35 -35.31 0.72
C LEU A 15 5.25 -36.52 0.44
N GLY A 16 6.23 -36.38 -0.42
CA GLY A 16 7.24 -37.39 -0.70
C GLY A 16 8.47 -37.23 0.21
N LEU A 17 8.63 -38.13 1.16
CA LEU A 17 9.80 -38.25 2.03
C LEU A 17 10.87 -39.09 1.30
N ALA A 18 11.98 -38.49 0.90
CA ALA A 18 13.15 -39.21 0.39
C ALA A 18 14.22 -39.33 1.48
N LEU A 19 14.41 -40.55 2.01
CA LEU A 19 15.55 -40.94 2.82
C LEU A 19 16.71 -41.27 1.90
N ALA A 20 17.85 -40.63 2.04
CA ALA A 20 19.11 -41.07 1.42
C ALA A 20 20.12 -41.40 2.49
N ALA A 21 20.63 -42.63 2.39
CA ALA A 21 21.49 -43.30 3.34
C ALA A 21 22.95 -42.83 3.23
N LEU A 22 23.62 -42.94 4.37
CA LEU A 22 25.07 -42.76 4.60
C LEU A 22 25.93 -43.73 3.75
N GLY A 23 27.01 -43.21 3.21
CA GLY A 23 28.16 -43.95 2.77
C GLY A 23 29.43 -43.25 3.25
N CYS A 24 30.11 -43.87 4.25
CA CYS A 24 31.47 -43.54 4.63
C CYS A 24 32.46 -44.24 3.71
N SER A 25 33.50 -43.55 3.26
CA SER A 25 34.80 -44.13 2.92
C SER A 25 35.90 -43.13 3.19
N SER A 26 36.87 -43.57 3.98
CA SER A 26 38.12 -42.90 4.32
C SER A 26 39.17 -43.16 3.25
N ASP A 27 40.06 -42.19 3.01
CA ASP A 27 41.50 -42.23 3.14
C ASP A 27 42.21 -41.15 2.32
N GLY A 28 43.13 -40.44 2.93
CA GLY A 28 44.44 -40.17 2.41
C GLY A 28 44.83 -38.75 2.00
N ASP A 29 45.45 -38.05 2.95
CA ASP A 29 46.72 -37.31 2.84
C ASP A 29 46.92 -36.09 1.90
N GLY A 30 47.39 -35.03 2.49
CA GLY A 30 48.41 -34.16 1.88
C GLY A 30 48.08 -32.78 1.41
N GLY A 31 48.22 -31.75 2.26
CA GLY A 31 48.98 -30.57 1.86
C GLY A 31 48.26 -29.31 1.43
N THR A 32 48.58 -28.29 2.16
CA THR A 32 48.74 -26.84 1.86
C THR A 32 47.53 -25.94 2.07
N ALA A 33 47.77 -24.98 2.97
CA ALA A 33 46.98 -23.83 3.32
C ALA A 33 46.67 -22.97 2.10
N GLY A 34 45.37 -22.75 1.89
CA GLY A 34 44.80 -21.73 1.00
C GLY A 34 43.79 -20.93 1.78
N THR A 35 44.21 -19.76 2.27
CA THR A 35 43.33 -18.72 2.81
C THR A 35 42.39 -18.22 1.71
N GLY A 36 41.12 -18.17 1.98
CA GLY A 36 40.17 -17.50 1.11
C GLY A 36 38.80 -18.20 1.02
N GLY A 37 38.18 -18.47 2.17
CA GLY A 37 36.76 -18.77 2.20
C GLY A 37 35.98 -17.50 2.06
N ALA A 38 35.76 -17.05 0.81
CA ALA A 38 34.64 -16.17 0.56
C ALA A 38 33.38 -16.94 0.91
N GLY A 39 32.74 -16.56 2.00
CA GLY A 39 31.39 -17.00 2.32
C GLY A 39 30.52 -16.64 1.14
N GLY A 40 30.00 -17.64 0.44
CA GLY A 40 28.94 -17.46 -0.53
C GLY A 40 27.73 -16.93 0.23
N THR A 41 27.53 -15.62 0.17
CA THR A 41 26.24 -15.04 0.46
C THR A 41 25.29 -15.62 -0.58
N GLY A 42 24.31 -16.41 -0.12
CA GLY A 42 23.20 -16.84 -0.97
C GLY A 42 22.66 -15.57 -1.64
N GLY A 43 22.57 -15.59 -2.98
CA GLY A 43 22.08 -14.48 -3.78
C GLY A 43 20.58 -14.30 -3.65
N GLY A 44 20.11 -13.93 -2.45
CA GLY A 44 18.78 -13.34 -2.28
C GLY A 44 18.86 -11.87 -2.70
N ASN A 45 17.83 -11.37 -3.35
CA ASN A 45 17.69 -9.95 -3.57
C ASN A 45 17.74 -9.22 -2.22
N PRO A 46 18.28 -7.98 -2.17
CA PRO A 46 18.21 -7.19 -0.95
C PRO A 46 16.73 -7.00 -0.57
N PRO A 47 16.42 -6.99 0.75
CA PRO A 47 15.05 -6.82 1.20
C PRO A 47 14.53 -5.43 0.79
N LEU A 48 13.24 -5.41 0.38
CA LEU A 48 12.55 -4.16 0.10
C LEU A 48 12.05 -3.57 1.42
N ARG A 49 12.59 -2.43 1.82
CA ARG A 49 12.16 -1.70 3.03
C ARG A 49 10.88 -0.93 2.73
N ILE A 50 9.83 -1.23 3.47
CA ILE A 50 8.49 -0.70 3.26
C ILE A 50 8.02 -0.03 4.56
N LEU A 51 7.68 1.26 4.49
CA LEU A 51 6.93 1.92 5.55
C LEU A 51 5.43 1.83 5.21
N VAL A 52 4.64 1.31 6.14
CA VAL A 52 3.18 1.27 6.05
C VAL A 52 2.57 2.28 7.02
N THR A 53 1.66 3.08 6.52
CA THR A 53 0.89 4.08 7.30
C THR A 53 -0.56 4.15 6.80
N ASN A 54 -1.41 4.94 7.44
CA ASN A 54 -2.79 5.24 7.01
C ASN A 54 -3.32 6.48 7.75
N ASP A 55 -4.61 6.81 7.58
CA ASP A 55 -5.33 7.81 8.38
C ASP A 55 -6.47 7.22 9.23
N ASP A 56 -6.87 5.96 8.99
CA ASP A 56 -7.88 5.27 9.79
C ASP A 56 -7.42 4.86 11.18
N GLY A 57 -6.10 4.89 11.40
CA GLY A 57 -5.47 4.49 12.65
C GLY A 57 -4.82 3.11 12.59
N VAL A 58 -3.81 2.92 13.43
CA VAL A 58 -2.92 1.74 13.45
C VAL A 58 -3.65 0.40 13.65
N GLY A 59 -4.82 0.39 14.25
CA GLY A 59 -5.65 -0.80 14.49
C GLY A 59 -6.76 -1.02 13.47
N SER A 60 -6.84 -0.24 12.37
CA SER A 60 -7.89 -0.38 11.37
C SER A 60 -7.73 -1.63 10.52
N ALA A 61 -8.82 -2.08 9.90
CA ALA A 61 -8.85 -3.31 9.11
C ALA A 61 -8.00 -3.20 7.83
N GLY A 62 -7.99 -2.04 7.19
CA GLY A 62 -7.28 -1.84 5.93
C GLY A 62 -5.76 -1.94 6.08
N ILE A 63 -5.17 -1.27 7.08
CA ILE A 63 -3.73 -1.36 7.34
C ILE A 63 -3.33 -2.77 7.78
N ASP A 64 -4.17 -3.42 8.59
CA ASP A 64 -3.93 -4.80 9.04
C ASP A 64 -3.94 -5.78 7.87
N ALA A 65 -4.92 -5.69 6.97
CA ALA A 65 -4.99 -6.53 5.77
C ALA A 65 -3.75 -6.33 4.87
N LEU A 66 -3.33 -5.07 4.66
CA LEU A 66 -2.14 -4.76 3.87
C LEU A 66 -0.88 -5.36 4.47
N VAL A 67 -0.67 -5.19 5.78
CA VAL A 67 0.50 -5.74 6.49
C VAL A 67 0.50 -7.27 6.42
N GLU A 68 -0.64 -7.93 6.61
CA GLU A 68 -0.76 -9.39 6.50
C GLU A 68 -0.42 -9.89 5.08
N GLY A 69 -0.83 -9.15 4.03
CA GLY A 69 -0.46 -9.46 2.66
C GLY A 69 1.03 -9.30 2.39
N LEU A 70 1.62 -8.17 2.83
CA LEU A 70 3.04 -7.85 2.61
C LEU A 70 3.99 -8.84 3.30
N ARG A 71 3.65 -9.31 4.52
CA ARG A 71 4.51 -10.22 5.31
C ARG A 71 4.60 -11.65 4.74
N VAL A 72 3.78 -11.99 3.74
CA VAL A 72 3.86 -13.27 3.05
C VAL A 72 5.17 -13.39 2.27
N ASN A 73 5.67 -12.28 1.72
CA ASN A 73 6.95 -12.25 1.03
C ASN A 73 8.09 -11.99 2.05
N PRO A 74 9.01 -12.95 2.30
CA PRO A 74 10.10 -12.78 3.24
C PRO A 74 11.16 -11.76 2.82
N ASP A 75 11.15 -11.34 1.55
CA ASP A 75 12.03 -10.29 1.03
C ASP A 75 11.46 -8.87 1.28
N ASN A 76 10.36 -8.75 2.02
CA ASN A 76 9.82 -7.48 2.51
C ASN A 76 10.27 -7.23 3.95
N GLU A 77 10.88 -6.08 4.20
CA GLU A 77 11.14 -5.54 5.52
C GLU A 77 10.12 -4.45 5.82
N ILE A 78 9.20 -4.73 6.73
CA ILE A 78 8.02 -3.89 6.97
C ILE A 78 8.16 -3.18 8.31
N ILE A 79 8.02 -1.86 8.29
CA ILE A 79 7.81 -1.02 9.47
C ILE A 79 6.42 -0.40 9.37
N VAL A 80 5.66 -0.45 10.46
CA VAL A 80 4.35 0.17 10.57
C VAL A 80 4.44 1.37 11.50
N SER A 81 4.07 2.54 10.99
CA SER A 81 3.91 3.76 11.77
C SER A 81 2.65 4.49 11.29
N ALA A 82 1.65 4.61 12.15
CA ALA A 82 0.36 5.16 11.80
C ALA A 82 -0.24 5.93 12.99
N PRO A 83 -1.23 6.81 12.78
CA PRO A 83 -1.93 7.47 13.88
C PRO A 83 -2.53 6.46 14.85
N LEU A 84 -2.52 6.81 16.16
CA LEU A 84 -3.15 6.01 17.20
C LEU A 84 -4.67 5.88 17.02
N ILE A 85 -5.29 6.92 16.46
CA ILE A 85 -6.74 7.01 16.25
C ILE A 85 -7.02 7.47 14.83
N ASN A 86 -8.25 7.25 14.37
CA ASN A 86 -8.70 7.71 13.06
C ASN A 86 -8.52 9.24 12.91
N ARG A 87 -7.93 9.64 11.79
CA ARG A 87 -7.63 11.01 11.36
C ARG A 87 -8.20 11.33 9.99
N THR A 88 -9.29 10.71 9.61
CA THR A 88 -10.00 10.96 8.34
C THR A 88 -10.20 12.44 8.09
N SER A 89 -10.04 12.87 6.84
CA SER A 89 -10.16 14.27 6.40
C SER A 89 -9.08 15.20 6.97
N SER A 90 -7.92 14.69 7.33
CA SER A 90 -6.80 15.51 7.82
C SER A 90 -5.92 16.10 6.69
N GLY A 91 -6.05 15.60 5.46
CA GLY A 91 -5.21 16.08 4.35
C GLY A 91 -3.72 15.99 4.68
N ASP A 92 -3.00 17.06 4.41
CA ASP A 92 -1.56 17.19 4.69
C ASP A 92 -1.26 17.75 6.09
N MET A 93 -2.22 17.76 7.01
CA MET A 93 -2.03 18.35 8.34
C MET A 93 -0.87 17.67 9.08
N MET A 94 -0.08 18.51 9.76
CA MET A 94 0.99 18.11 10.66
C MET A 94 0.80 18.76 12.04
N THR A 95 1.26 18.07 13.07
CA THR A 95 1.28 18.60 14.43
C THR A 95 2.38 19.66 14.54
N PRO A 96 2.08 20.87 15.05
CA PRO A 96 3.12 21.87 15.27
C PRO A 96 4.21 21.37 16.24
N THR A 97 5.45 21.44 15.84
CA THR A 97 6.61 21.09 16.65
C THR A 97 7.35 22.36 17.09
N PRO A 98 7.89 22.48 18.33
CA PRO A 98 7.84 21.56 19.46
C PRO A 98 6.49 21.57 20.19
N PRO A 99 6.11 20.51 20.95
CA PRO A 99 6.96 19.41 21.41
C PRO A 99 7.24 18.37 20.33
N PRO A 100 8.24 17.47 20.54
CA PRO A 100 8.48 16.36 19.61
C PRO A 100 7.26 15.44 19.54
N LEU A 101 7.09 14.75 18.41
CA LEU A 101 6.03 13.77 18.22
C LEU A 101 6.17 12.62 19.23
N GLU A 102 5.06 12.24 19.83
CA GLU A 102 5.00 11.10 20.73
C GLU A 102 4.42 9.88 20.01
N ALA A 103 5.03 8.74 20.24
CA ALA A 103 4.50 7.47 19.76
C ALA A 103 4.60 6.41 20.86
N MET A 104 3.71 5.44 20.80
CA MET A 104 3.75 4.27 21.67
C MET A 104 3.91 2.98 20.86
N GLU A 105 4.63 2.03 21.42
CA GLU A 105 4.66 0.68 20.89
C GLU A 105 3.26 0.06 20.99
N THR A 106 2.78 -0.46 19.87
CA THR A 106 1.48 -1.10 19.74
C THR A 106 1.53 -2.19 18.69
N THR A 107 0.38 -2.66 18.21
CA THR A 107 0.28 -3.63 17.13
C THR A 107 -0.86 -3.28 16.20
N THR A 108 -0.82 -3.79 14.97
CA THR A 108 -2.02 -3.88 14.12
C THR A 108 -3.04 -4.85 14.72
N ALA A 109 -4.22 -4.97 14.14
CA ALA A 109 -5.28 -5.84 14.66
C ALA A 109 -4.86 -7.32 14.76
N SER A 110 -4.07 -7.82 13.81
CA SER A 110 -3.52 -9.19 13.80
C SER A 110 -2.24 -9.35 14.64
N GLY A 111 -1.80 -8.30 15.33
CA GLY A 111 -0.68 -8.36 16.27
C GLY A 111 0.70 -8.09 15.66
N TYR A 112 0.78 -7.52 14.45
CA TYR A 112 2.07 -7.09 13.89
C TYR A 112 2.59 -5.85 14.63
N PRO A 113 3.88 -5.79 15.01
CA PRO A 113 4.45 -4.66 15.75
C PRO A 113 4.30 -3.33 14.99
N ALA A 114 3.93 -2.27 15.69
CA ALA A 114 3.69 -0.96 15.10
C ALA A 114 4.00 0.18 16.08
N ALA A 115 4.32 1.34 15.54
CA ALA A 115 4.35 2.60 16.28
C ALA A 115 3.02 3.34 16.06
N GLY A 116 2.27 3.53 17.15
CA GLY A 116 1.07 4.37 17.16
C GLY A 116 1.44 5.80 17.51
N VAL A 117 1.31 6.72 16.56
CA VAL A 117 1.71 8.12 16.71
C VAL A 117 0.53 8.98 17.18
N ASP A 118 0.74 9.81 18.23
CA ASP A 118 -0.25 10.81 18.61
C ASP A 118 -0.12 12.04 17.71
N GLY A 119 -0.59 11.89 16.48
CA GLY A 119 -0.47 12.89 15.44
C GLY A 119 -1.33 12.55 14.22
N PHE A 120 -1.04 13.23 13.12
CA PHE A 120 -1.67 13.02 11.81
C PHE A 120 -0.91 11.98 10.98
N PRO A 121 -1.43 11.53 9.83
CA PRO A 121 -0.73 10.60 8.95
C PRO A 121 0.66 11.10 8.48
N ALA A 122 0.78 12.39 8.19
CA ALA A 122 2.06 13.01 7.85
C ALA A 122 3.07 12.92 9.02
N ASP A 123 2.60 13.14 10.26
CA ASP A 123 3.43 12.98 11.47
C ASP A 123 3.92 11.56 11.66
N ALA A 124 3.09 10.56 11.31
CA ALA A 124 3.46 9.15 11.41
C ALA A 124 4.59 8.79 10.41
N VAL A 125 4.58 9.37 9.22
CA VAL A 125 5.69 9.24 8.26
C VAL A 125 6.96 9.89 8.81
N MET A 126 6.86 11.15 9.30
CA MET A 126 7.99 11.88 9.88
C MET A 126 8.59 11.15 11.07
N TYR A 127 7.74 10.68 11.98
CA TYR A 127 8.18 9.91 13.15
C TYR A 127 8.97 8.66 12.76
N ALA A 128 8.48 7.90 11.77
CA ALA A 128 9.16 6.70 11.30
C ALA A 128 10.54 7.01 10.73
N LEU A 129 10.67 8.04 9.90
CA LEU A 129 11.94 8.42 9.28
C LEU A 129 12.96 8.94 10.31
N GLU A 130 12.51 9.61 11.35
CA GLU A 130 13.37 10.15 12.38
C GLU A 130 13.77 9.12 13.45
N ASN A 131 12.92 8.13 13.75
CA ASN A 131 13.07 7.27 14.91
C ASN A 131 13.19 5.78 14.61
N LEU A 132 12.67 5.30 13.47
CA LEU A 132 12.61 3.87 13.15
C LEU A 132 13.57 3.46 12.02
N TYR A 133 13.91 4.39 11.12
CA TYR A 133 14.87 4.21 10.04
C TYR A 133 16.17 4.95 10.33
N LEU A 134 16.98 4.42 11.23
CA LEU A 134 18.19 5.11 11.70
C LEU A 134 19.38 5.02 10.74
N ASP A 135 19.43 3.96 9.93
CA ASP A 135 20.57 3.70 9.04
C ASP A 135 20.25 3.99 7.56
N GLU A 136 19.11 3.47 7.08
CA GLU A 136 18.70 3.60 5.68
C GLU A 136 17.18 3.86 5.59
N PRO A 137 16.74 4.82 4.75
CA PRO A 137 15.32 5.12 4.61
C PRO A 137 14.56 3.96 3.93
N PRO A 138 13.22 3.93 3.99
CA PRO A 138 12.43 2.98 3.23
C PRO A 138 12.58 3.23 1.73
N HIS A 139 12.45 2.16 0.94
CA HIS A 139 12.41 2.29 -0.52
C HIS A 139 11.05 2.79 -1.01
N VAL A 140 9.99 2.59 -0.19
CA VAL A 140 8.63 2.98 -0.53
C VAL A 140 7.80 3.21 0.74
N VAL A 141 6.87 4.15 0.65
CA VAL A 141 5.79 4.34 1.64
C VAL A 141 4.47 3.89 1.02
N LEU A 142 3.79 2.96 1.69
CA LEU A 142 2.44 2.53 1.35
C LEU A 142 1.47 3.13 2.38
N SER A 143 0.61 4.03 1.94
CA SER A 143 -0.41 4.66 2.76
C SER A 143 -1.77 4.03 2.44
N GLY A 144 -2.38 3.36 3.42
CA GLY A 144 -3.67 2.69 3.27
C GLY A 144 -3.70 1.30 3.94
N ILE A 145 -4.67 0.45 3.59
CA ILE A 145 -5.72 0.70 2.59
C ILE A 145 -6.84 1.47 3.29
N ASN A 146 -7.20 2.64 2.77
CA ASN A 146 -8.30 3.46 3.28
C ASN A 146 -9.65 2.76 3.10
N ASP A 147 -10.59 2.96 4.03
CA ASP A 147 -11.90 2.32 4.00
C ASP A 147 -12.94 3.02 3.11
N GLN A 148 -12.53 4.05 2.39
CA GLN A 148 -13.32 4.78 1.40
C GLN A 148 -12.45 5.23 0.23
N GLN A 149 -13.05 5.32 -0.96
CA GLN A 149 -12.38 5.78 -2.17
C GLN A 149 -11.90 7.23 -2.05
N ASN A 150 -10.78 7.54 -2.69
CA ASN A 150 -10.21 8.87 -2.81
C ASN A 150 -10.06 9.25 -4.29
N VAL A 151 -11.19 9.40 -5.01
CA VAL A 151 -11.24 9.70 -6.44
C VAL A 151 -11.55 11.16 -6.71
N GLY A 152 -10.95 11.71 -7.77
CA GLY A 152 -11.22 13.06 -8.27
C GLY A 152 -10.53 14.19 -7.52
N ASP A 153 -10.36 15.29 -8.24
CA ASP A 153 -9.89 16.60 -7.78
C ASP A 153 -10.96 17.66 -8.08
N VAL A 154 -12.19 17.41 -7.58
CA VAL A 154 -13.37 18.18 -7.94
C VAL A 154 -13.55 19.35 -6.99
N ASP A 155 -13.60 20.57 -7.56
CA ASP A 155 -13.95 21.79 -6.81
C ASP A 155 -15.49 21.88 -6.67
N VAL A 156 -15.99 21.62 -5.46
CA VAL A 156 -17.44 21.70 -5.18
C VAL A 156 -17.90 23.07 -4.69
N GLY A 157 -17.06 24.08 -4.81
CA GLY A 157 -17.38 25.47 -4.45
C GLY A 157 -17.51 25.73 -2.94
N VAL A 158 -16.99 26.86 -2.48
CA VAL A 158 -17.04 27.32 -1.07
C VAL A 158 -16.21 26.45 -0.10
N LEU A 159 -14.89 26.43 -0.30
CA LEU A 159 -13.86 25.97 0.66
C LEU A 159 -13.65 24.45 0.80
N ILE A 160 -14.26 23.59 0.02
CA ILE A 160 -14.03 22.15 0.08
C ILE A 160 -13.68 21.64 -1.33
N ARG A 161 -12.42 21.30 -1.54
CA ARG A 161 -12.00 20.37 -2.60
C ARG A 161 -12.18 18.98 -2.04
N LEU A 162 -12.99 18.16 -2.72
CA LEU A 162 -13.25 16.81 -2.24
C LEU A 162 -12.14 15.86 -2.66
N GLN A 163 -11.88 14.91 -1.80
CA GLN A 163 -11.11 13.69 -1.88
C GLN A 163 -9.59 13.89 -1.85
N VAL A 164 -8.93 14.23 -2.95
CA VAL A 164 -7.45 14.22 -3.02
C VAL A 164 -6.78 15.22 -2.07
N ASP A 165 -7.39 16.37 -1.83
CA ASP A 165 -6.79 17.42 -0.99
C ASP A 165 -7.08 17.24 0.51
N ILE A 166 -8.17 16.54 0.87
CA ILE A 166 -8.56 16.33 2.27
C ILE A 166 -8.21 14.95 2.79
N SER A 167 -7.79 14.03 1.93
CA SER A 167 -7.42 12.67 2.32
C SER A 167 -6.12 12.63 3.10
N GLY A 168 -6.16 12.13 4.32
CA GLY A 168 -4.97 11.88 5.12
C GLY A 168 -4.10 10.76 4.53
N THR A 169 -4.72 9.77 3.88
CA THR A 169 -4.04 8.70 3.13
C THR A 169 -3.13 9.29 2.04
N ILE A 170 -3.68 10.21 1.22
CA ILE A 170 -2.93 10.89 0.16
C ILE A 170 -1.91 11.86 0.76
N GLY A 171 -2.27 12.56 1.84
CA GLY A 171 -1.38 13.49 2.54
C GLY A 171 -0.11 12.82 3.05
N ALA A 172 -0.22 11.65 3.67
CA ALA A 172 0.94 10.87 4.11
C ALA A 172 1.85 10.45 2.95
N ALA A 173 1.26 9.98 1.85
CA ALA A 173 2.01 9.60 0.66
C ALA A 173 2.73 10.80 0.03
N LYS A 174 2.06 11.96 -0.06
CA LYS A 174 2.68 13.21 -0.53
C LYS A 174 3.83 13.66 0.37
N THR A 175 3.66 13.56 1.69
CA THR A 175 4.73 13.83 2.68
C THR A 175 5.95 12.99 2.40
N ALA A 176 5.80 11.68 2.19
CA ALA A 176 6.90 10.79 1.83
C ALA A 176 7.58 11.22 0.51
N ALA A 177 6.81 11.53 -0.52
CA ALA A 177 7.34 11.96 -1.80
C ALA A 177 8.07 13.32 -1.73
N CYS A 178 7.61 14.25 -0.89
CA CYS A 178 8.32 15.50 -0.61
C CYS A 178 9.68 15.28 0.06
N LEU A 179 9.79 14.21 0.86
CA LEU A 179 11.04 13.78 1.49
C LEU A 179 11.91 12.89 0.59
N GLY A 180 11.53 12.73 -0.68
CA GLY A 180 12.30 11.99 -1.68
C GLY A 180 12.08 10.49 -1.67
N ILE A 181 11.00 9.99 -1.06
CA ILE A 181 10.67 8.57 -0.98
C ILE A 181 9.45 8.28 -1.86
N PRO A 182 9.54 7.33 -2.82
CA PRO A 182 8.39 6.90 -3.61
C PRO A 182 7.22 6.47 -2.74
N ALA A 183 5.99 6.79 -3.14
CA ALA A 183 4.83 6.45 -2.33
C ALA A 183 3.59 6.08 -3.16
N LEU A 184 2.79 5.17 -2.59
CA LEU A 184 1.47 4.76 -3.06
C LEU A 184 0.44 5.11 -1.97
N ALA A 185 -0.64 5.77 -2.35
CA ALA A 185 -1.87 5.89 -1.58
C ALA A 185 -2.88 4.88 -2.14
N SER A 186 -3.48 4.04 -1.30
CA SER A 186 -4.45 3.04 -1.70
C SER A 186 -5.76 3.18 -0.94
N SER A 187 -6.87 3.04 -1.63
CA SER A 187 -8.21 3.24 -1.09
C SER A 187 -9.17 2.18 -1.64
N GLN A 188 -9.92 1.55 -0.75
CA GLN A 188 -10.95 0.60 -1.11
C GLN A 188 -12.30 1.31 -1.24
N GLY A 189 -13.07 0.95 -2.24
CA GLY A 189 -14.41 1.48 -2.45
C GLY A 189 -15.37 1.16 -1.30
N ASP A 190 -16.26 2.09 -0.99
CA ASP A 190 -17.35 1.87 -0.05
C ASP A 190 -18.32 0.81 -0.54
N GLY A 191 -18.93 0.05 0.38
CA GLY A 191 -19.87 -1.02 0.10
C GLY A 191 -20.51 -1.60 1.35
N GLU A 192 -21.45 -2.53 1.20
CA GLU A 192 -22.04 -3.26 2.36
C GLU A 192 -20.95 -4.03 3.14
N GLU A 193 -19.97 -4.57 2.40
CA GLU A 193 -18.74 -5.14 2.93
C GLU A 193 -17.56 -4.54 2.14
N ILE A 194 -16.56 -4.03 2.83
CA ILE A 194 -15.36 -3.48 2.22
C ILE A 194 -14.43 -4.64 1.86
N ASP A 195 -14.10 -4.78 0.58
CA ASP A 195 -13.27 -5.89 0.08
C ASP A 195 -11.77 -5.56 0.15
N PHE A 196 -11.23 -5.45 1.36
CA PHE A 196 -9.79 -5.25 1.53
C PHE A 196 -8.94 -6.36 0.91
N ALA A 197 -9.50 -7.55 0.70
CA ALA A 197 -8.74 -8.64 0.09
C ALA A 197 -8.38 -8.33 -1.37
N SER A 198 -9.32 -7.79 -2.16
CA SER A 198 -9.01 -7.31 -3.51
C SER A 198 -8.02 -6.15 -3.49
N GLY A 199 -8.19 -5.21 -2.55
CA GLY A 199 -7.24 -4.09 -2.38
C GLY A 199 -5.82 -4.53 -2.10
N VAL A 200 -5.63 -5.55 -1.26
CA VAL A 200 -4.31 -6.14 -1.00
C VAL A 200 -3.70 -6.71 -2.28
N VAL A 201 -4.48 -7.43 -3.09
CA VAL A 201 -3.99 -7.99 -4.37
C VAL A 201 -3.44 -6.88 -5.26
N GLU A 202 -4.19 -5.82 -5.48
CA GLU A 202 -3.82 -4.71 -6.36
C GLU A 202 -2.57 -3.95 -5.85
N VAL A 203 -2.48 -3.72 -4.54
CA VAL A 203 -1.28 -3.08 -3.95
C VAL A 203 -0.04 -3.98 -4.09
N LEU A 204 -0.19 -5.28 -3.89
CA LEU A 204 0.93 -6.23 -4.06
C LEU A 204 1.34 -6.35 -5.53
N GLU A 205 0.42 -6.33 -6.48
CA GLU A 205 0.72 -6.31 -7.92
C GLU A 205 1.51 -5.05 -8.27
N TRP A 206 1.05 -3.87 -7.86
CA TRP A 206 1.79 -2.62 -8.06
C TRP A 206 3.20 -2.69 -7.46
N LEU A 207 3.32 -3.22 -6.23
CA LEU A 207 4.60 -3.33 -5.54
C LEU A 207 5.58 -4.25 -6.28
N GLU A 208 5.12 -5.40 -6.78
CA GLU A 208 5.97 -6.34 -7.51
C GLU A 208 6.37 -5.80 -8.89
N GLU A 209 5.47 -5.12 -9.59
CA GLU A 209 5.79 -4.45 -10.86
C GLU A 209 6.87 -3.38 -10.71
N ASN A 210 6.87 -2.67 -9.57
CA ASN A 210 7.82 -1.58 -9.29
C ASN A 210 9.03 -2.02 -8.45
N ARG A 211 9.07 -3.26 -7.93
CA ARG A 211 10.09 -3.74 -6.98
C ARG A 211 11.53 -3.46 -7.44
N ALA A 212 11.84 -3.77 -8.68
CA ALA A 212 13.21 -3.59 -9.20
C ALA A 212 13.58 -2.10 -9.29
N ALA A 213 12.68 -1.24 -9.72
CA ALA A 213 12.89 0.20 -9.80
C ALA A 213 12.96 0.86 -8.41
N LEU A 214 12.16 0.38 -7.45
CA LEU A 214 12.21 0.81 -6.04
C LEU A 214 13.56 0.48 -5.41
N LEU A 215 14.06 -0.74 -5.58
CA LEU A 215 15.38 -1.14 -5.09
C LEU A 215 16.51 -0.37 -5.76
N ALA A 216 16.35 0.04 -7.00
CA ALA A 216 17.32 0.84 -7.74
C ALA A 216 17.23 2.35 -7.43
N GLY A 217 16.18 2.81 -6.73
CA GLY A 217 15.90 4.24 -6.51
C GLY A 217 15.53 4.99 -7.80
N GLU A 218 14.91 4.31 -8.76
CA GLU A 218 14.56 4.84 -10.09
C GLU A 218 13.09 5.28 -10.20
N VAL A 219 12.26 5.00 -9.18
CA VAL A 219 10.85 5.45 -9.17
C VAL A 219 10.80 6.96 -8.93
N PRO A 220 10.16 7.74 -9.82
CA PRO A 220 10.03 9.18 -9.64
C PRO A 220 9.27 9.56 -8.36
N VAL A 221 9.60 10.72 -7.80
CA VAL A 221 8.98 11.25 -6.57
C VAL A 221 8.30 12.60 -6.76
N ASP A 222 8.15 13.06 -7.99
CA ASP A 222 7.42 14.30 -8.32
C ASP A 222 5.90 14.17 -8.18
N SER A 223 5.42 12.93 -8.21
CA SER A 223 4.03 12.55 -7.91
C SER A 223 3.99 11.24 -7.11
N ILE A 224 2.87 11.01 -6.43
CA ILE A 224 2.51 9.72 -5.85
C ILE A 224 1.55 8.98 -6.77
N THR A 225 1.46 7.66 -6.64
CA THR A 225 0.37 6.88 -7.23
C THR A 225 -0.83 6.86 -6.28
N ASN A 226 -2.02 7.26 -6.76
CA ASN A 226 -3.29 7.12 -6.05
C ASN A 226 -4.08 5.96 -6.66
N LEU A 227 -4.19 4.87 -5.93
CA LEU A 227 -4.83 3.64 -6.36
C LEU A 227 -6.19 3.50 -5.67
N ASN A 228 -7.26 3.45 -6.45
CA ASN A 228 -8.61 3.23 -5.95
C ASN A 228 -9.16 1.91 -6.47
N ILE A 229 -9.59 1.04 -5.55
CA ILE A 229 -10.01 -0.32 -5.83
C ILE A 229 -11.51 -0.46 -5.53
N PRO A 230 -12.37 -0.87 -6.49
CA PRO A 230 -13.79 -1.06 -6.24
C PRO A 230 -14.08 -2.19 -5.26
N SER A 231 -15.11 -2.01 -4.40
CA SER A 231 -15.75 -3.10 -3.64
C SER A 231 -16.98 -3.58 -4.40
N CYS A 232 -16.79 -4.59 -5.26
CA CYS A 232 -17.86 -5.08 -6.13
C CYS A 232 -18.93 -5.84 -5.34
N GLN A 233 -20.14 -5.27 -5.23
CA GLN A 233 -21.29 -5.95 -4.62
C GLN A 233 -21.86 -7.04 -5.56
N SER A 234 -21.70 -6.85 -6.87
CA SER A 234 -22.04 -7.81 -7.93
C SER A 234 -21.05 -7.62 -9.10
N GLY A 235 -20.85 -8.66 -9.89
CA GLY A 235 -19.84 -8.64 -10.94
C GLY A 235 -18.41 -8.86 -10.38
N GLU A 236 -17.44 -8.45 -11.15
CA GLU A 236 -16.00 -8.58 -10.84
C GLU A 236 -15.28 -7.28 -11.19
N ILE A 237 -14.13 -7.03 -10.55
CA ILE A 237 -13.24 -5.93 -10.93
C ILE A 237 -12.89 -6.08 -12.43
N ARG A 238 -13.07 -5.01 -13.20
CA ARG A 238 -12.99 -5.02 -14.67
C ARG A 238 -11.57 -4.84 -15.22
N GLY A 239 -10.56 -4.83 -14.33
CA GLY A 239 -9.16 -4.55 -14.64
C GLY A 239 -8.74 -3.17 -14.15
N GLN A 240 -7.53 -2.73 -14.53
CA GLN A 240 -6.95 -1.46 -14.11
C GLN A 240 -6.93 -0.45 -15.26
N LEU A 241 -7.09 0.82 -14.91
CA LEU A 241 -6.93 1.97 -15.80
C LEU A 241 -5.94 2.97 -15.20
N ASP A 242 -4.92 3.31 -15.99
CA ASP A 242 -4.03 4.43 -15.69
C ASP A 242 -4.63 5.69 -16.30
N VAL A 243 -5.25 6.52 -15.47
CA VAL A 243 -6.05 7.67 -15.90
C VAL A 243 -5.77 8.90 -15.04
N PRO A 244 -5.97 10.12 -15.57
CA PRO A 244 -5.84 11.32 -14.77
C PRO A 244 -6.95 11.45 -13.73
N LEU A 245 -6.71 12.25 -12.69
CA LEU A 245 -7.76 12.68 -11.76
C LEU A 245 -8.83 13.47 -12.52
N ALA A 246 -10.10 13.19 -12.23
CA ALA A 246 -11.21 13.97 -12.70
C ALA A 246 -11.25 15.33 -11.99
N THR A 247 -11.48 16.39 -12.75
CA THR A 247 -11.70 17.75 -12.22
C THR A 247 -13.18 18.15 -12.17
N GLU A 248 -14.04 17.29 -12.69
CA GLU A 248 -15.50 17.45 -12.73
C GLU A 248 -16.18 16.12 -12.43
N ASN A 249 -17.40 16.18 -11.90
CA ASN A 249 -18.25 15.00 -11.67
C ASN A 249 -19.58 15.17 -12.47
N PRO A 250 -19.53 14.99 -13.80
CA PRO A 250 -20.67 15.29 -14.66
C PRO A 250 -21.87 14.35 -14.42
N ASN A 251 -21.62 13.14 -13.96
CA ASN A 251 -22.66 12.15 -13.67
C ASN A 251 -23.25 12.29 -12.27
N GLY A 252 -22.67 13.15 -11.43
CA GLY A 252 -23.17 13.43 -10.08
C GLY A 252 -23.08 12.24 -9.14
N TRP A 253 -22.07 11.36 -9.30
CA TRP A 253 -21.83 10.29 -8.34
C TRP A 253 -21.59 10.82 -6.93
N ASP A 254 -22.01 10.07 -5.94
CA ASP A 254 -21.61 10.31 -4.57
C ASP A 254 -20.14 9.85 -4.41
N LEU A 255 -19.21 10.80 -4.39
CA LEU A 255 -17.78 10.51 -4.35
C LEU A 255 -17.31 9.95 -3.00
N VAL A 256 -18.16 10.01 -1.98
CA VAL A 256 -17.82 9.53 -0.63
C VAL A 256 -18.43 8.15 -0.39
N ASN A 257 -19.76 7.98 -0.61
CA ASN A 257 -20.48 6.77 -0.26
C ASN A 257 -21.10 6.06 -1.48
N GLY A 258 -20.70 6.44 -2.69
CA GLY A 258 -21.27 5.87 -3.91
C GLY A 258 -20.76 4.46 -4.19
N SER A 259 -21.67 3.55 -4.44
CA SER A 259 -21.36 2.18 -4.83
C SER A 259 -20.88 2.09 -6.28
N GLN A 260 -19.98 1.15 -6.54
CA GLN A 260 -19.38 0.91 -7.83
C GLN A 260 -20.20 -0.13 -8.63
N ASN A 261 -20.30 0.07 -9.95
CA ASN A 261 -20.98 -0.85 -10.84
C ASN A 261 -19.99 -1.74 -11.59
N CYS A 262 -19.64 -2.88 -11.01
CA CYS A 262 -18.73 -3.83 -11.62
C CYS A 262 -19.38 -4.70 -12.74
N GLU A 263 -20.67 -4.54 -12.98
CA GLU A 263 -21.40 -5.13 -14.13
C GLU A 263 -21.54 -4.12 -15.29
N SER A 264 -20.97 -2.92 -15.16
CA SER A 264 -21.00 -1.91 -16.22
C SER A 264 -20.38 -2.45 -17.51
N THR A 265 -20.87 -1.98 -18.63
CA THR A 265 -20.30 -2.26 -19.97
C THR A 265 -19.71 -1.01 -20.61
N GLU A 266 -19.70 0.11 -19.87
CA GLU A 266 -19.10 1.36 -20.35
C GLU A 266 -17.61 1.18 -20.61
N ALA A 267 -17.13 1.80 -21.66
CA ALA A 267 -15.74 1.78 -22.10
C ALA A 267 -15.24 3.20 -22.38
N ASP A 268 -13.97 3.35 -22.66
CA ASP A 268 -13.34 4.64 -22.96
C ASP A 268 -13.52 5.69 -21.83
N LEU A 269 -13.30 5.24 -20.60
CA LEU A 269 -13.47 6.03 -19.37
C LEU A 269 -12.26 6.95 -19.19
N PRO A 270 -12.45 8.28 -19.22
CA PRO A 270 -11.35 9.23 -19.42
C PRO A 270 -10.62 9.64 -18.12
N ASN A 271 -11.13 9.28 -16.96
CA ASN A 271 -10.63 9.71 -15.66
C ASN A 271 -10.96 8.73 -14.54
N ASP A 272 -10.40 8.96 -13.37
CA ASP A 272 -10.53 8.08 -12.20
C ASP A 272 -11.96 7.96 -11.67
N ILE A 273 -12.75 9.02 -11.63
CA ILE A 273 -14.15 8.95 -11.18
C ILE A 273 -14.93 8.02 -12.11
N GLU A 274 -14.86 8.22 -13.41
CA GLU A 274 -15.60 7.40 -14.35
C GLU A 274 -15.10 5.96 -14.37
N GLY A 275 -13.78 5.75 -14.32
CA GLY A 275 -13.19 4.41 -14.22
C GLY A 275 -13.67 3.66 -12.98
N PHE A 276 -13.51 4.27 -11.81
CA PHE A 276 -13.82 3.67 -10.52
C PHE A 276 -15.31 3.30 -10.38
N PHE A 277 -16.22 4.24 -10.66
CA PHE A 277 -17.66 3.96 -10.55
C PHE A 277 -18.20 3.00 -11.60
N ASN A 278 -17.42 2.71 -12.63
CA ASN A 278 -17.71 1.65 -13.60
C ASN A 278 -16.91 0.36 -13.35
N GLY A 279 -16.40 0.17 -12.13
CA GLY A 279 -15.84 -1.10 -11.67
C GLY A 279 -14.39 -1.39 -12.06
N TYR A 280 -13.63 -0.37 -12.46
CA TYR A 280 -12.19 -0.51 -12.70
C TYR A 280 -11.38 -0.07 -11.48
N VAL A 281 -10.27 -0.73 -11.23
CA VAL A 281 -9.19 -0.16 -10.45
C VAL A 281 -8.65 1.05 -11.19
N THR A 282 -8.48 2.17 -10.50
CA THR A 282 -7.90 3.37 -11.12
C THR A 282 -6.58 3.74 -10.46
N SER A 283 -5.57 3.95 -11.29
CA SER A 283 -4.24 4.41 -10.91
C SER A 283 -4.06 5.82 -11.48
N SER A 284 -3.92 6.79 -10.58
CA SER A 284 -3.84 8.21 -10.97
C SER A 284 -2.65 8.90 -10.31
N PRO A 285 -1.84 9.67 -11.07
CA PRO A 285 -0.76 10.44 -10.49
C PRO A 285 -1.30 11.66 -9.73
N VAL A 286 -0.84 11.86 -8.50
CA VAL A 286 -1.10 13.07 -7.71
C VAL A 286 0.22 13.80 -7.48
N PRO A 287 0.37 15.07 -7.94
CA PRO A 287 1.59 15.84 -7.69
C PRO A 287 1.88 15.97 -6.19
N ARG A 288 3.12 15.68 -5.77
CA ARG A 288 3.49 15.70 -4.35
C ARG A 288 3.28 17.05 -3.66
N ASN A 289 3.46 18.15 -4.38
CA ASN A 289 3.31 19.52 -3.84
C ASN A 289 1.99 20.19 -4.24
N LYS A 290 0.94 19.39 -4.55
CA LYS A 290 -0.34 19.93 -5.02
C LYS A 290 -0.98 20.95 -4.07
N THR A 291 -0.87 20.73 -2.76
CA THR A 291 -1.43 21.57 -1.69
C THR A 291 -0.37 22.38 -0.93
N GLY A 292 0.89 22.39 -1.40
CA GLY A 292 1.98 23.04 -0.69
C GLY A 292 2.66 22.13 0.35
N THR A 293 2.38 20.84 0.36
CA THR A 293 2.94 19.86 1.31
C THR A 293 4.44 19.98 1.48
N CYS A 294 5.20 20.09 0.37
CA CYS A 294 6.64 20.20 0.44
C CYS A 294 7.14 21.53 1.04
N ASP A 295 6.35 22.60 0.98
CA ASP A 295 6.73 23.90 1.50
C ASP A 295 6.64 23.94 3.02
N GLU A 296 5.78 23.13 3.61
CA GLU A 296 5.59 22.99 5.07
C GLU A 296 6.68 22.14 5.74
N LEU A 297 7.39 21.31 4.94
CA LEU A 297 8.47 20.43 5.43
C LEU A 297 9.87 21.11 5.40
N ASN A 298 10.00 22.32 4.85
CA ASN A 298 11.23 23.12 4.78
C ASN A 298 11.22 24.23 5.82
#